data_2be15c688ac11d03e2a6809e6dafbe55
#
_entry.id   2be15c688ac11d03e2a6809e6dafbe55
#
_cell.length_a   1.000
_cell.length_b   1.000
_cell.length_c   1.000
_cell.angle_alpha   90.00
_cell.angle_beta   90.00
_cell.angle_gamma   90.00
#
_symmetry.space_group_name_H-M   'P 1'
#
loop_
_entity.id
_entity.type
_entity.pdbx_description
1 polymer ?
#
loop_
_entity_poly.entity_id
_entity_poly.type
_entity_poly.pdbx_seq_one_letter_code
_entity_poly.pdbx_strand_id
1 'polypeptide(L)'
;IVNLSRYLVFAQIIGLVMAMAVPQVLSYMTFSGYDILHGQIWRLISWIFIPTASLDIFGLLFLFCVFMWGSQLESLIGTFRMNLFVWGGVLWCDIAGMIAYVLLRLIFKVDVSPNLTPYYILMSMLLAIAICLPDAEVRLYFVLPIKMKWMLVFELVYVGYAVVMCY
;
A
#
# COMPACT_ATOMS: atom_id res chain seq x y z
N ILE A 1 -13.53 4.77 -11.27
CA ILE A 1 -12.61 5.92 -11.44
C ILE A 1 -11.66 5.54 -12.57
N VAL A 2 -11.55 6.36 -13.60
CA VAL A 2 -10.60 6.16 -14.71
C VAL A 2 -9.23 6.66 -14.25
N ASN A 3 -8.17 5.93 -14.59
CA ASN A 3 -6.79 6.24 -14.16
C ASN A 3 -6.61 6.29 -12.63
N LEU A 4 -7.12 5.29 -11.92
CA LEU A 4 -7.05 5.21 -10.46
C LEU A 4 -5.61 5.33 -9.93
N SER A 5 -4.64 4.79 -10.66
CA SER A 5 -3.21 4.88 -10.33
C SER A 5 -2.70 6.33 -10.17
N ARG A 6 -3.22 7.26 -10.98
CA ARG A 6 -2.90 8.70 -10.83
C ARG A 6 -3.39 9.25 -9.49
N TYR A 7 -4.62 8.90 -9.11
CA TYR A 7 -5.19 9.37 -7.84
C TYR A 7 -4.45 8.79 -6.63
N LEU A 8 -3.99 7.52 -6.72
CA LEU A 8 -3.16 6.93 -5.67
C LEU A 8 -1.82 7.66 -5.51
N VAL A 9 -1.16 7.98 -6.61
CA VAL A 9 0.11 8.75 -6.57
C VAL A 9 -0.14 10.17 -6.04
N PHE A 10 -1.20 10.84 -6.48
CA PHE A 10 -1.57 12.15 -5.93
C PHE A 10 -1.86 12.08 -4.43
N ALA A 11 -2.57 11.06 -3.96
CA ALA A 11 -2.82 10.85 -2.54
C ALA A 11 -1.51 10.71 -1.74
N GLN A 12 -0.55 9.95 -2.27
CA GLN A 12 0.78 9.80 -1.66
C GLN A 12 1.57 11.12 -1.64
N ILE A 13 1.51 11.91 -2.72
CA ILE A 13 2.16 13.23 -2.78
C ILE A 13 1.53 14.18 -1.76
N ILE A 14 0.20 14.21 -1.67
CA ILE A 14 -0.51 15.03 -0.68
C ILE A 14 -0.10 14.61 0.73
N GLY A 15 -0.08 13.31 1.02
CA GLY A 15 0.36 12.78 2.31
C GLY A 15 1.80 13.17 2.64
N LEU A 16 2.70 13.16 1.66
CA LEU A 16 4.08 13.57 1.80
C LEU A 16 4.21 15.06 2.15
N VAL A 17 3.46 15.93 1.44
CA VAL A 17 3.42 17.37 1.73
C VAL A 17 2.84 17.63 3.13
N MET A 18 1.78 16.92 3.51
CA MET A 18 1.19 17.03 4.84
C MET A 18 2.15 16.57 5.95
N ALA A 19 2.89 15.50 5.70
CA ALA A 19 3.92 14.99 6.62
C ALA A 19 5.01 16.03 6.90
N MET A 20 5.37 16.82 5.89
CA MET A 20 6.35 17.90 6.04
C MET A 20 5.79 19.11 6.76
N ALA A 21 4.58 19.52 6.38
CA ALA A 21 3.98 20.75 6.91
C ALA A 21 3.55 20.57 8.37
N VAL A 22 2.93 19.44 8.70
CA VAL A 22 2.40 19.16 10.04
C VAL A 22 2.54 17.66 10.33
N PRO A 23 3.70 17.19 10.84
CA PRO A 23 3.93 15.77 11.10
C PRO A 23 2.89 15.12 12.02
N GLN A 24 2.30 15.88 12.91
CA GLN A 24 1.28 15.42 13.85
C GLN A 24 -0.01 14.94 13.14
N VAL A 25 -0.30 15.43 11.94
CA VAL A 25 -1.47 15.00 11.15
C VAL A 25 -1.39 13.53 10.78
N LEU A 26 -0.19 12.99 10.58
CA LEU A 26 0.00 11.58 10.27
C LEU A 26 -0.55 10.67 11.38
N SER A 27 -0.41 11.05 12.65
CA SER A 27 -0.94 10.26 13.76
C SER A 27 -2.48 10.17 13.76
N TYR A 28 -3.17 11.17 13.21
CA TYR A 28 -4.63 11.15 13.03
C TYR A 28 -5.07 10.38 11.78
N MET A 29 -4.14 10.12 10.85
CA MET A 29 -4.41 9.38 9.61
C MET A 29 -4.10 7.89 9.75
N THR A 30 -3.27 7.49 10.72
CA THR A 30 -2.93 6.08 10.94
C THR A 30 -4.15 5.28 11.37
N PHE A 31 -4.20 4.02 10.90
CA PHE A 31 -5.22 3.08 11.32
C PHE A 31 -5.12 2.83 12.83
N SER A 32 -6.24 2.98 13.52
CA SER A 32 -6.35 2.71 14.95
C SER A 32 -7.71 2.07 15.24
N GLY A 33 -7.70 0.78 15.58
CA GLY A 33 -8.93 0.06 15.90
C GLY A 33 -9.65 0.65 17.11
N TYR A 34 -8.91 1.17 18.09
CA TYR A 34 -9.48 1.84 19.25
C TYR A 34 -10.26 3.10 18.85
N ASP A 35 -9.64 4.00 18.10
CA ASP A 35 -10.24 5.27 17.70
C ASP A 35 -11.41 5.09 16.73
N ILE A 36 -11.34 4.08 15.85
CA ILE A 36 -12.41 3.73 14.92
C ILE A 36 -13.67 3.33 15.70
N LEU A 37 -13.53 2.51 16.74
CA LEU A 37 -14.64 2.11 17.60
C LEU A 37 -15.22 3.28 18.40
N HIS A 38 -14.45 4.37 18.61
CA HIS A 38 -14.89 5.59 19.25
C HIS A 38 -15.44 6.66 18.27
N GLY A 39 -15.67 6.27 17.01
CA GLY A 39 -16.35 7.11 16.01
C GLY A 39 -15.43 7.79 14.99
N GLN A 40 -14.12 7.54 14.99
CA GLN A 40 -13.19 8.10 14.03
C GLN A 40 -13.12 7.25 12.73
N ILE A 41 -14.27 7.11 12.06
CA ILE A 41 -14.42 6.25 10.86
C ILE A 41 -13.59 6.72 9.65
N TRP A 42 -13.18 8.00 9.60
CA TRP A 42 -12.31 8.48 8.53
C TRP A 42 -10.96 7.75 8.50
N ARG A 43 -10.51 7.17 9.60
CA ARG A 43 -9.26 6.38 9.68
C ARG A 43 -9.26 5.12 8.83
N LEU A 44 -10.44 4.63 8.42
CA LEU A 44 -10.55 3.50 7.47
C LEU A 44 -10.04 3.85 6.06
N ILE A 45 -10.06 5.14 5.69
CA ILE A 45 -9.63 5.59 4.36
C ILE A 45 -8.36 6.42 4.44
N SER A 46 -8.17 7.19 5.53
CA SER A 46 -7.08 8.16 5.63
C SER A 46 -5.68 7.54 5.64
N TRP A 47 -5.53 6.29 6.05
CA TRP A 47 -4.23 5.61 6.01
C TRP A 47 -3.66 5.44 4.59
N ILE A 48 -4.51 5.50 3.54
CA ILE A 48 -4.07 5.47 2.15
C ILE A 48 -3.19 6.69 1.80
N PHE A 49 -3.39 7.81 2.51
CA PHE A 49 -2.61 9.03 2.31
C PHE A 49 -1.26 9.00 3.05
N ILE A 50 -1.01 8.01 3.90
CA ILE A 50 0.28 7.89 4.59
C ILE A 50 1.38 7.66 3.55
N PRO A 51 2.39 8.54 3.47
CA PRO A 51 3.42 8.42 2.46
C PRO A 51 4.25 7.15 2.67
N THR A 52 4.38 6.35 1.64
CA THR A 52 5.26 5.17 1.62
C THR A 52 6.65 5.49 1.08
N ALA A 53 6.79 6.64 0.47
CA ALA A 53 8.03 7.13 -0.11
C ALA A 53 8.65 8.23 0.76
N SER A 54 9.96 8.28 0.80
CA SER A 54 10.73 9.40 1.37
C SER A 54 10.86 10.54 0.36
N LEU A 55 11.21 11.74 0.84
CA LEU A 55 11.45 12.92 0.00
C LEU A 55 12.86 12.97 -0.60
N ASP A 56 13.42 11.82 -0.86
CA ASP A 56 14.66 11.69 -1.58
C ASP A 56 14.41 11.33 -3.05
N ILE A 57 15.44 11.33 -3.84
CA ILE A 57 15.36 11.00 -5.26
C ILE A 57 14.82 9.57 -5.47
N PHE A 58 15.14 8.65 -4.55
CA PHE A 58 14.67 7.27 -4.60
C PHE A 58 13.18 7.15 -4.31
N GLY A 59 12.66 7.92 -3.36
CA GLY A 59 11.23 7.96 -3.06
C GLY A 59 10.40 8.54 -4.20
N LEU A 60 10.87 9.62 -4.83
CA LEU A 60 10.23 10.18 -6.02
C LEU A 60 10.24 9.20 -7.19
N LEU A 61 11.35 8.51 -7.38
CA LEU A 61 11.49 7.49 -8.40
C LEU A 61 10.57 6.28 -8.11
N PHE A 62 10.40 5.89 -6.85
CA PHE A 62 9.45 4.86 -6.43
C PHE A 62 8.00 5.26 -6.78
N LEU A 63 7.58 6.50 -6.49
CA LEU A 63 6.25 6.99 -6.86
C LEU A 63 6.03 6.99 -8.38
N PHE A 64 7.06 7.33 -9.14
CA PHE A 64 7.01 7.24 -10.60
C PHE A 64 6.85 5.80 -11.09
N CYS A 65 7.58 4.86 -10.49
CA CYS A 65 7.42 3.43 -10.78
C CYS A 65 6.01 2.93 -10.45
N VAL A 66 5.46 3.31 -9.30
CA VAL A 66 4.08 2.98 -8.90
C VAL A 66 3.08 3.51 -9.91
N PHE A 67 3.27 4.74 -10.41
CA PHE A 67 2.43 5.31 -11.45
C PHE A 67 2.48 4.49 -12.75
N MET A 68 3.69 4.14 -13.20
CA MET A 68 3.88 3.33 -14.40
C MET A 68 3.23 1.94 -14.26
N TRP A 69 3.49 1.25 -13.15
CA TRP A 69 2.93 -0.07 -12.88
C TRP A 69 1.41 -0.04 -12.76
N GLY A 70 0.86 0.92 -12.02
CA GLY A 70 -0.58 1.05 -11.90
C GLY A 70 -1.26 1.36 -13.24
N SER A 71 -0.66 2.21 -14.06
CA SER A 71 -1.17 2.50 -15.40
C SER A 71 -1.10 1.28 -16.33
N GLN A 72 -0.02 0.50 -16.26
CA GLN A 72 0.14 -0.73 -17.01
C GLN A 72 -0.87 -1.79 -16.57
N LEU A 73 -1.05 -1.98 -15.27
CA LEU A 73 -2.03 -2.91 -14.73
C LEU A 73 -3.45 -2.52 -15.16
N GLU A 74 -3.81 -1.25 -15.07
CA GLU A 74 -5.12 -0.75 -15.51
C GLU A 74 -5.37 -1.00 -17.00
N SER A 75 -4.34 -0.90 -17.85
CA SER A 75 -4.45 -1.23 -19.27
C SER A 75 -4.65 -2.71 -19.54
N LEU A 76 -4.11 -3.58 -18.69
CA LEU A 76 -4.20 -5.04 -18.82
C LEU A 76 -5.53 -5.60 -18.33
N ILE A 77 -5.97 -5.20 -17.14
CA ILE A 77 -7.16 -5.77 -16.49
C ILE A 77 -8.42 -4.93 -16.70
N GLY A 78 -8.27 -3.71 -17.19
CA GLY A 78 -9.34 -2.74 -17.39
C GLY A 78 -9.67 -1.94 -16.13
N THR A 79 -10.24 -0.76 -16.34
CA THR A 79 -10.53 0.23 -15.28
C THR A 79 -11.44 -0.33 -14.19
N PHE A 80 -12.47 -1.10 -14.54
CA PHE A 80 -13.41 -1.64 -13.57
C PHE A 80 -12.74 -2.62 -12.60
N ARG A 81 -11.99 -3.58 -13.15
CA ARG A 81 -11.28 -4.58 -12.34
C ARG A 81 -10.18 -3.94 -11.50
N MET A 82 -9.50 -2.93 -12.03
CA MET A 82 -8.51 -2.17 -11.28
C MET A 82 -9.12 -1.46 -10.06
N ASN A 83 -10.28 -0.80 -10.24
CA ASN A 83 -10.99 -0.18 -9.12
C ASN A 83 -11.43 -1.22 -8.08
N LEU A 84 -11.99 -2.34 -8.53
CA LEU A 84 -12.41 -3.42 -7.65
C LEU A 84 -11.22 -4.02 -6.87
N PHE A 85 -10.07 -4.18 -7.53
CA PHE A 85 -8.85 -4.70 -6.93
C PHE A 85 -8.34 -3.77 -5.82
N VAL A 86 -8.20 -2.47 -6.10
CA VAL A 86 -7.67 -1.50 -5.12
C VAL A 86 -8.65 -1.29 -3.95
N TRP A 87 -9.91 -0.98 -4.23
CA TRP A 87 -10.89 -0.73 -3.17
C TRP A 87 -11.24 -2.01 -2.40
N GLY A 88 -11.27 -3.16 -3.07
CA GLY A 88 -11.41 -4.46 -2.42
C GLY A 88 -10.22 -4.76 -1.51
N GLY A 89 -9.00 -4.42 -1.93
CA GLY A 89 -7.79 -4.53 -1.12
C GLY A 89 -7.84 -3.64 0.13
N VAL A 90 -8.28 -2.38 -0.01
CA VAL A 90 -8.47 -1.46 1.13
C VAL A 90 -9.45 -2.03 2.13
N LEU A 91 -10.66 -2.41 1.68
CA LEU A 91 -11.69 -2.98 2.54
C LEU A 91 -11.21 -4.26 3.24
N TRP A 92 -10.49 -5.11 2.51
CA TRP A 92 -9.95 -6.34 3.08
C TRP A 92 -8.89 -6.06 4.16
N CYS A 93 -8.01 -5.09 3.93
CA CYS A 93 -7.03 -4.64 4.93
C CYS A 93 -7.71 -4.06 6.17
N ASP A 94 -8.77 -3.26 6.01
CA ASP A 94 -9.53 -2.70 7.12
C ASP A 94 -10.21 -3.79 7.95
N ILE A 95 -10.88 -4.74 7.29
CA ILE A 95 -11.53 -5.88 7.96
C ILE A 95 -10.49 -6.73 8.71
N ALA A 96 -9.40 -7.08 8.05
CA ALA A 96 -8.32 -7.85 8.66
C ALA A 96 -7.67 -7.10 9.84
N GLY A 97 -7.44 -5.80 9.69
CA GLY A 97 -6.91 -4.93 10.73
C GLY A 97 -7.82 -4.83 11.95
N MET A 98 -9.14 -4.70 11.74
CA MET A 98 -10.12 -4.71 12.83
C MET A 98 -10.21 -6.06 13.53
N ILE A 99 -10.21 -7.16 12.78
CA ILE A 99 -10.19 -8.51 13.35
C ILE A 99 -8.93 -8.72 14.18
N ALA A 100 -7.77 -8.35 13.65
CA ALA A 100 -6.50 -8.45 14.37
C ALA A 100 -6.51 -7.61 15.66
N TYR A 101 -7.01 -6.39 15.62
CA TYR A 101 -7.17 -5.55 16.80
C TYR A 101 -8.05 -6.20 17.87
N VAL A 102 -9.23 -6.71 17.47
CA VAL A 102 -10.17 -7.37 18.41
C VAL A 102 -9.55 -8.63 19.00
N LEU A 103 -8.86 -9.44 18.20
CA LEU A 103 -8.17 -10.65 18.69
C LEU A 103 -7.06 -10.31 19.69
N LEU A 104 -6.21 -9.32 19.37
CA LEU A 104 -5.14 -8.89 20.27
C LEU A 104 -5.69 -8.38 21.60
N ARG A 105 -6.76 -7.60 21.55
CA ARG A 105 -7.42 -7.09 22.75
C ARG A 105 -8.04 -8.20 23.60
N LEU A 106 -8.68 -9.20 22.96
CA LEU A 106 -9.34 -10.30 23.67
C LEU A 106 -8.33 -11.31 24.26
N ILE A 107 -7.27 -11.64 23.50
CA ILE A 107 -6.31 -12.69 23.91
C ILE A 107 -5.24 -12.10 24.82
N PHE A 108 -4.64 -10.99 24.44
CA PHE A 108 -3.48 -10.42 25.14
C PHE A 108 -3.83 -9.24 26.05
N LYS A 109 -5.08 -8.75 26.01
CA LYS A 109 -5.55 -7.56 26.76
C LYS A 109 -4.69 -6.31 26.48
N VAL A 110 -4.16 -6.19 25.27
CA VAL A 110 -3.30 -5.09 24.84
C VAL A 110 -4.04 -4.29 23.76
N ASP A 111 -4.13 -2.97 23.93
CA ASP A 111 -4.75 -2.07 22.96
C ASP A 111 -3.71 -1.65 21.91
N VAL A 112 -3.23 -2.61 21.12
CA VAL A 112 -2.31 -2.36 20.00
C VAL A 112 -3.06 -2.56 18.69
N SER A 113 -3.06 -1.53 17.86
CA SER A 113 -3.62 -1.62 16.50
C SER A 113 -2.53 -1.99 15.51
N PRO A 114 -2.83 -2.85 14.53
CA PRO A 114 -1.89 -3.16 13.45
C PRO A 114 -1.60 -1.89 12.64
N ASN A 115 -0.36 -1.72 12.25
CA ASN A 115 0.05 -0.57 11.44
C ASN A 115 -0.24 -0.86 9.96
N LEU A 116 -1.37 -0.36 9.47
CA LEU A 116 -1.73 -0.44 8.06
C LEU A 116 -1.01 0.65 7.27
N THR A 117 -0.33 0.24 6.20
CA THR A 117 0.34 1.15 5.27
C THR A 117 -0.08 0.85 3.84
N PRO A 118 -0.17 1.85 2.95
CA PRO A 118 -0.51 1.62 1.55
C PRO A 118 0.55 0.82 0.79
N TYR A 119 1.72 0.61 1.37
CA TYR A 119 2.82 -0.18 0.81
C TYR A 119 2.36 -1.55 0.29
N TYR A 120 1.58 -2.30 1.09
CA TYR A 120 1.10 -3.63 0.70
C TYR A 120 0.15 -3.61 -0.50
N ILE A 121 -0.69 -2.57 -0.63
CA ILE A 121 -1.56 -2.41 -1.81
C ILE A 121 -0.72 -2.11 -3.04
N LEU A 122 0.27 -1.22 -2.92
CA LEU A 122 1.16 -0.87 -4.02
C LEU A 122 2.00 -2.08 -4.47
N MET A 123 2.48 -2.88 -3.52
CA MET A 123 3.20 -4.11 -3.82
C MET A 123 2.29 -5.19 -4.42
N SER A 124 1.03 -5.31 -3.97
CA SER A 124 0.08 -6.25 -4.59
C SER A 124 -0.23 -5.90 -6.06
N MET A 125 -0.17 -4.63 -6.44
CA MET A 125 -0.27 -4.20 -7.84
C MET A 125 0.91 -4.71 -8.67
N LEU A 126 2.12 -4.63 -8.11
CA LEU A 126 3.33 -5.17 -8.75
C LEU A 126 3.22 -6.69 -8.92
N LEU A 127 2.76 -7.39 -7.89
CA LEU A 127 2.53 -8.83 -7.90
C LEU A 127 1.50 -9.22 -8.98
N ALA A 128 0.40 -8.47 -9.10
CA ALA A 128 -0.63 -8.70 -10.11
C ALA A 128 -0.07 -8.57 -11.53
N ILE A 129 0.80 -7.58 -11.78
CA ILE A 129 1.47 -7.42 -13.08
C ILE A 129 2.43 -8.59 -13.34
N ALA A 130 3.18 -9.02 -12.32
CA ALA A 130 4.12 -10.14 -12.45
C ALA A 130 3.41 -11.47 -12.77
N ILE A 131 2.19 -11.66 -12.28
CA ILE A 131 1.36 -12.82 -12.62
C ILE A 131 0.81 -12.71 -14.06
N CYS A 132 0.37 -11.51 -14.46
CA CYS A 132 -0.19 -11.30 -15.80
C CYS A 132 0.87 -11.34 -16.90
N LEU A 133 2.07 -10.87 -16.62
CA LEU A 133 3.18 -10.73 -17.58
C LEU A 133 4.50 -11.23 -16.98
N PRO A 134 4.68 -12.54 -16.75
CA PRO A 134 5.86 -13.08 -16.04
C PRO A 134 7.17 -12.87 -16.81
N ASP A 135 7.11 -12.81 -18.13
CA ASP A 135 8.28 -12.63 -18.99
C ASP A 135 8.51 -11.17 -19.40
N ALA A 136 7.69 -10.23 -18.93
CA ALA A 136 7.92 -8.82 -19.16
C ALA A 136 9.18 -8.35 -18.44
N GLU A 137 10.03 -7.64 -19.14
CA GLU A 137 11.19 -6.98 -18.56
C GLU A 137 10.79 -5.61 -18.04
N VAL A 138 10.85 -5.43 -16.73
CA VAL A 138 10.70 -4.13 -16.10
C VAL A 138 12.08 -3.55 -15.85
N ARG A 139 12.33 -2.36 -16.38
CA ARG A 139 13.53 -1.60 -16.07
C ARG A 139 13.37 -0.97 -14.68
N LEU A 140 13.86 -1.69 -13.67
CA LEU A 140 13.91 -1.15 -12.32
C LEU A 140 14.86 0.05 -12.30
N TYR A 141 14.33 1.22 -11.91
CA TYR A 141 15.11 2.47 -11.88
C TYR A 141 15.80 2.81 -13.23
N PHE A 142 15.23 2.40 -14.36
CA PHE A 142 15.76 2.61 -15.72
C PHE A 142 17.14 1.97 -16.00
N VAL A 143 17.74 1.28 -15.02
CA VAL A 143 19.11 0.78 -15.11
C VAL A 143 19.17 -0.73 -15.29
N LEU A 144 18.34 -1.48 -14.55
CA LEU A 144 18.41 -2.94 -14.52
C LEU A 144 17.17 -3.57 -15.16
N PRO A 145 17.30 -4.27 -16.29
CA PRO A 145 16.20 -5.06 -16.87
C PRO A 145 16.04 -6.34 -16.02
N ILE A 146 15.08 -6.33 -15.10
CA ILE A 146 14.76 -7.49 -14.27
C ILE A 146 13.46 -8.10 -14.79
N LYS A 147 13.43 -9.42 -14.98
CA LYS A 147 12.19 -10.13 -15.30
C LYS A 147 11.26 -10.08 -14.10
N MET A 148 9.98 -9.80 -14.34
CA MET A 148 8.95 -9.68 -13.32
C MET A 148 8.91 -10.86 -12.34
N LYS A 149 9.17 -12.08 -12.81
CA LYS A 149 9.22 -13.28 -11.96
C LYS A 149 10.25 -13.20 -10.83
N TRP A 150 11.38 -12.52 -11.04
CA TRP A 150 12.39 -12.34 -9.99
C TRP A 150 11.95 -11.32 -8.95
N MET A 151 11.26 -10.26 -9.35
CA MET A 151 10.68 -9.29 -8.42
C MET A 151 9.65 -9.96 -7.51
N LEU A 152 8.82 -10.86 -8.05
CA LEU A 152 7.87 -11.65 -7.28
C LEU A 152 8.58 -12.50 -6.21
N VAL A 153 9.69 -13.15 -6.54
CA VAL A 153 10.48 -13.93 -5.58
C VAL A 153 11.03 -13.03 -4.47
N PHE A 154 11.59 -11.86 -4.81
CA PHE A 154 12.09 -10.91 -3.82
C PHE A 154 10.98 -10.40 -2.90
N GLU A 155 9.79 -10.10 -3.44
CA GLU A 155 8.64 -9.65 -2.66
C GLU A 155 8.17 -10.73 -1.69
N LEU A 156 8.03 -11.98 -2.14
CA LEU A 156 7.65 -13.10 -1.29
C LEU A 156 8.67 -13.36 -0.17
N VAL A 157 9.96 -13.28 -0.46
CA VAL A 157 11.03 -13.40 0.53
C VAL A 157 10.96 -12.25 1.53
N TYR A 158 10.76 -11.01 1.06
CA TYR A 158 10.65 -9.84 1.93
C TYR A 158 9.44 -9.93 2.86
N VAL A 159 8.26 -10.30 2.34
CA VAL A 159 7.05 -10.48 3.15
C VAL A 159 7.24 -11.62 4.16
N GLY A 160 7.84 -12.74 3.73
CA GLY A 160 8.17 -13.85 4.62
C GLY A 160 9.13 -13.42 5.75
N TYR A 161 10.17 -12.66 5.41
CA TYR A 161 11.09 -12.09 6.40
C TYR A 161 10.38 -11.13 7.36
N ALA A 162 9.53 -10.23 6.86
CA ALA A 162 8.78 -9.29 7.67
C ALA A 162 7.83 -10.01 8.66
N VAL A 163 7.19 -11.09 8.23
CA VAL A 163 6.33 -11.92 9.09
C VAL A 163 7.15 -12.59 10.20
N VAL A 164 8.34 -13.10 9.88
CA VAL A 164 9.22 -13.75 10.86
C VAL A 164 9.81 -12.74 11.87
N MET A 165 10.12 -11.52 11.40
CA MET A 165 10.70 -10.48 12.27
C MET A 165 9.66 -9.71 13.11
N CYS A 166 8.37 -9.83 12.79
CA CYS A 166 7.29 -9.32 13.64
C CYS A 166 7.03 -10.21 14.89
N TYR A 167 7.75 -11.30 15.03
CA TYR A 167 7.82 -12.12 16.23
C TYR A 167 9.13 -11.85 16.96
#